data_8c1398e40110b9853d9d8de04284f8a9
#
_entry.id   8c1398e40110b9853d9d8de04284f8a9
#
_cell.length_a   1.000
_cell.length_b   1.000
_cell.length_c   1.000
_cell.angle_alpha   90.00
_cell.angle_beta   90.00
_cell.angle_gamma   90.00
#
_symmetry.space_group_name_H-M   'P 1'
#
loop_
_entity.id
_entity.type
_entity.pdbx_description
1 polymer ?
#
loop_
_entity_poly.entity_id
_entity_poly.type
_entity_poly.pdbx_seq_one_letter_code
_entity_poly.pdbx_strand_id
1 'polypeptide(L)'
;MVIPSGPLREKLFNIRNYDCIFLNGNLENLETIKKEIITIHSKANIYIGQYKILNIDEINLSDNYFAFSGIGNHKTFLSTLKEHKINVMEDLEFPDHYEYTNKDLDKIITFSKKFNSKVITTEKDYLRIDNQIKKEIQFVKSELIIIDEEKFINQII
;
A
#
# COMPACT_ATOMS: atom_id res chain seq x y z
N MET A 1 -18.87 -9.66 -7.08
CA MET A 1 -18.73 -10.37 -8.36
C MET A 1 -17.43 -11.17 -8.37
N VAL A 2 -17.45 -12.37 -8.97
CA VAL A 2 -16.30 -13.28 -9.07
C VAL A 2 -15.66 -13.12 -10.46
N ILE A 3 -14.34 -13.39 -10.59
CA ILE A 3 -13.65 -13.45 -11.89
C ILE A 3 -14.41 -14.44 -12.83
N PRO A 4 -14.63 -14.11 -14.14
CA PRO A 4 -14.10 -12.95 -14.88
C PRO A 4 -14.90 -11.66 -14.77
N SER A 5 -16.06 -11.65 -14.12
CA SER A 5 -16.98 -10.48 -14.08
C SER A 5 -16.79 -9.59 -12.84
N GLY A 6 -15.82 -9.85 -11.99
CA GLY A 6 -15.51 -9.05 -10.79
C GLY A 6 -14.15 -9.36 -10.19
N PRO A 7 -13.73 -8.63 -9.15
CA PRO A 7 -12.38 -8.71 -8.58
C PRO A 7 -12.15 -9.96 -7.70
N LEU A 8 -13.19 -10.68 -7.33
CA LEU A 8 -13.06 -11.84 -6.43
C LEU A 8 -12.71 -13.10 -7.22
N ARG A 9 -11.77 -13.89 -6.72
CA ARG A 9 -11.45 -15.22 -7.26
C ARG A 9 -12.52 -16.25 -6.90
N GLU A 10 -13.19 -16.06 -5.75
CA GLU A 10 -14.25 -16.93 -5.25
C GLU A 10 -15.44 -16.11 -4.76
N LYS A 11 -16.59 -16.78 -4.60
CA LYS A 11 -17.77 -16.14 -3.97
C LYS A 11 -17.46 -15.86 -2.50
N LEU A 12 -17.84 -14.70 -1.98
CA LEU A 12 -17.63 -14.31 -0.60
C LEU A 12 -18.21 -15.33 0.41
N PHE A 13 -19.31 -16.01 0.02
CA PHE A 13 -19.91 -17.08 0.80
C PHE A 13 -18.94 -18.25 1.11
N ASN A 14 -17.95 -18.51 0.26
CA ASN A 14 -16.97 -19.58 0.45
C ASN A 14 -16.02 -19.33 1.64
N ILE A 15 -16.02 -18.11 2.21
CA ILE A 15 -15.29 -17.78 3.44
C ILE A 15 -15.64 -18.76 4.59
N ARG A 16 -16.84 -19.34 4.58
CA ARG A 16 -17.26 -20.34 5.56
C ARG A 16 -16.43 -21.61 5.59
N ASN A 17 -15.66 -21.85 4.54
CA ASN A 17 -14.79 -23.04 4.42
C ASN A 17 -13.38 -22.79 4.98
N TYR A 18 -13.11 -21.61 5.53
CA TYR A 18 -11.79 -21.22 6.01
C TYR A 18 -11.85 -20.86 7.50
N ASP A 19 -11.02 -21.52 8.32
CA ASP A 19 -10.93 -21.26 9.75
C ASP A 19 -10.16 -19.97 10.07
N CYS A 20 -9.26 -19.57 9.16
CA CYS A 20 -8.39 -18.43 9.29
C CYS A 20 -8.49 -17.52 8.05
N ILE A 21 -8.67 -16.23 8.27
CA ILE A 21 -8.78 -15.21 7.24
C ILE A 21 -7.76 -14.11 7.54
N PHE A 22 -6.90 -13.84 6.56
CA PHE A 22 -5.93 -12.76 6.65
C PHE A 22 -6.38 -11.57 5.81
N LEU A 23 -6.58 -10.42 6.46
CA LEU A 23 -6.97 -9.17 5.83
C LEU A 23 -5.75 -8.26 5.72
N ASN A 24 -5.45 -7.82 4.50
CA ASN A 24 -4.39 -6.87 4.21
C ASN A 24 -4.96 -5.72 3.38
N GLY A 25 -4.71 -4.48 3.77
CA GLY A 25 -5.17 -3.31 3.04
C GLY A 25 -5.34 -2.06 3.88
N ASN A 26 -6.16 -1.13 3.39
CA ASN A 26 -6.46 0.12 4.06
C ASN A 26 -7.32 -0.12 5.31
N LEU A 27 -6.88 0.39 6.46
CA LEU A 27 -7.57 0.21 7.74
C LEU A 27 -9.00 0.76 7.75
N GLU A 28 -9.30 1.82 7.01
CA GLU A 28 -10.64 2.39 6.91
C GLU A 28 -11.66 1.39 6.35
N ASN A 29 -11.25 0.55 5.42
CA ASN A 29 -12.11 -0.48 4.82
C ASN A 29 -12.08 -1.81 5.58
N LEU A 30 -11.01 -2.09 6.35
CA LEU A 30 -10.84 -3.37 7.04
C LEU A 30 -11.95 -3.66 8.05
N GLU A 31 -12.37 -2.68 8.83
CA GLU A 31 -13.44 -2.85 9.82
C GLU A 31 -14.79 -3.18 9.16
N THR A 32 -15.08 -2.61 8.01
CA THR A 32 -16.31 -2.94 7.25
C THR A 32 -16.24 -4.37 6.72
N ILE A 33 -15.12 -4.75 6.10
CA ILE A 33 -14.90 -6.10 5.59
C ILE A 33 -14.95 -7.13 6.72
N LYS A 34 -14.35 -6.83 7.86
CA LYS A 34 -14.37 -7.69 9.04
C LYS A 34 -15.80 -7.94 9.55
N LYS A 35 -16.64 -6.91 9.61
CA LYS A 35 -18.06 -7.05 9.97
C LYS A 35 -18.82 -7.93 8.98
N GLU A 36 -18.60 -7.74 7.68
CA GLU A 36 -19.22 -8.59 6.65
C GLU A 36 -18.78 -10.06 6.80
N ILE A 37 -17.49 -10.31 7.02
CA ILE A 37 -16.98 -11.67 7.25
C ILE A 37 -17.62 -12.30 8.47
N ILE A 38 -17.68 -11.60 9.60
CA ILE A 38 -18.30 -12.11 10.83
C ILE A 38 -19.78 -12.42 10.62
N THR A 39 -20.48 -11.65 9.80
CA THR A 39 -21.89 -11.91 9.44
C THR A 39 -22.04 -13.22 8.66
N ILE A 40 -21.06 -13.55 7.78
CA ILE A 40 -21.09 -14.78 6.98
C ILE A 40 -20.57 -15.97 7.80
N HIS A 41 -19.52 -15.76 8.59
CA HIS A 41 -18.82 -16.79 9.35
C HIS A 41 -18.40 -16.26 10.74
N SER A 42 -19.31 -16.38 11.73
CA SER A 42 -19.12 -15.83 13.08
C SER A 42 -17.96 -16.44 13.87
N LYS A 43 -17.46 -17.60 13.47
CA LYS A 43 -16.34 -18.30 14.13
C LYS A 43 -14.99 -18.10 13.44
N ALA A 44 -14.92 -17.32 12.36
CA ALA A 44 -13.69 -17.10 11.64
C ALA A 44 -12.66 -16.37 12.50
N ASN A 45 -11.44 -16.89 12.53
CA ASN A 45 -10.30 -16.16 13.08
C ASN A 45 -9.80 -15.16 12.05
N ILE A 46 -9.90 -13.87 12.34
CA ILE A 46 -9.53 -12.81 11.42
C ILE A 46 -8.25 -12.16 11.93
N TYR A 47 -7.23 -12.17 11.09
CA TYR A 47 -5.94 -11.53 11.33
C TYR A 47 -5.75 -10.36 10.37
N ILE A 48 -5.08 -9.32 10.84
CA ILE A 48 -4.91 -8.07 10.09
C ILE A 48 -3.43 -7.87 9.80
N GLY A 49 -3.12 -7.60 8.53
CA GLY A 49 -1.81 -7.14 8.09
C GLY A 49 -1.79 -5.62 7.97
N GLN A 50 -0.72 -5.02 8.45
CA GLN A 50 -0.47 -3.58 8.36
C GLN A 50 0.91 -3.32 7.77
N TYR A 51 1.01 -2.32 6.89
CA TYR A 51 2.31 -1.91 6.38
C TYR A 51 3.00 -0.96 7.33
N LYS A 52 4.23 -1.31 7.72
CA LYS A 52 5.13 -0.48 8.52
C LYS A 52 6.23 0.09 7.63
N ILE A 53 6.50 1.38 7.74
CA ILE A 53 7.64 2.01 7.06
C ILE A 53 8.89 1.79 7.89
N LEU A 54 9.91 1.15 7.31
CA LEU A 54 11.15 0.78 7.99
C LEU A 54 12.16 1.93 8.06
N ASN A 55 12.14 2.82 7.06
CA ASN A 55 13.07 3.95 6.96
C ASN A 55 12.40 5.29 7.26
N ILE A 56 11.47 5.32 8.21
CA ILE A 56 10.72 6.54 8.55
C ILE A 56 11.65 7.67 9.05
N ASP A 57 12.74 7.32 9.71
CA ASP A 57 13.72 8.27 10.24
C ASP A 57 14.51 9.01 9.13
N GLU A 58 14.51 8.48 7.90
CA GLU A 58 15.11 9.11 6.72
C GLU A 58 14.15 10.09 6.03
N ILE A 59 12.88 10.13 6.45
CA ILE A 59 11.81 10.91 5.84
C ILE A 59 11.48 12.11 6.73
N ASN A 60 11.63 13.32 6.20
CA ASN A 60 11.28 14.51 6.96
C ASN A 60 9.76 14.75 6.96
N LEU A 61 9.10 14.45 8.09
CA LEU A 61 7.65 14.59 8.24
C LEU A 61 7.13 16.04 8.16
N SER A 62 8.02 17.05 8.21
CA SER A 62 7.65 18.45 8.03
C SER A 62 7.60 18.88 6.56
N ASP A 63 8.06 18.04 5.65
CA ASP A 63 8.02 18.32 4.21
C ASP A 63 6.68 17.91 3.61
N ASN A 64 6.34 18.56 2.50
CA ASN A 64 5.25 18.14 1.62
C ASN A 64 5.79 17.18 0.58
N TYR A 65 4.97 16.22 0.20
CA TYR A 65 5.35 15.18 -0.77
C TYR A 65 4.38 15.11 -1.94
N PHE A 66 4.94 14.87 -3.12
CA PHE A 66 4.26 14.41 -4.31
C PHE A 66 4.54 12.92 -4.43
N ALA A 67 3.51 12.08 -4.27
CA ALA A 67 3.64 10.64 -4.28
C ALA A 67 3.41 10.06 -5.68
N PHE A 68 4.16 9.05 -6.07
CA PHE A 68 3.83 8.27 -7.26
C PHE A 68 4.14 6.79 -7.05
N SER A 69 3.42 5.92 -7.75
CA SER A 69 3.75 4.50 -7.78
C SER A 69 3.20 3.78 -9.01
N GLY A 70 3.89 2.72 -9.43
CA GLY A 70 3.47 1.75 -10.44
C GLY A 70 3.36 0.35 -9.84
N ILE A 71 2.59 0.23 -8.75
CA ILE A 71 2.28 -1.02 -8.06
C ILE A 71 0.79 -1.31 -8.12
N GLY A 72 0.40 -2.59 -8.00
CA GLY A 72 -0.99 -3.02 -8.12
C GLY A 72 -1.98 -2.43 -7.12
N ASN A 73 -1.50 -1.75 -6.05
CA ASN A 73 -2.37 -1.10 -5.07
C ASN A 73 -1.81 0.26 -4.60
N HIS A 74 -1.93 1.26 -5.46
CA HIS A 74 -1.53 2.64 -5.17
C HIS A 74 -2.24 3.22 -3.93
N LYS A 75 -3.52 2.90 -3.75
CA LYS A 75 -4.31 3.39 -2.60
C LYS A 75 -3.76 2.91 -1.27
N THR A 76 -3.30 1.65 -1.19
CA THR A 76 -2.64 1.13 0.02
C THR A 76 -1.34 1.88 0.30
N PHE A 77 -0.56 2.21 -0.73
CA PHE A 77 0.65 3.02 -0.57
C PHE A 77 0.33 4.40 0.02
N LEU A 78 -0.65 5.12 -0.54
CA LEU A 78 -1.07 6.43 -0.01
C LEU A 78 -1.61 6.34 1.42
N SER A 79 -2.38 5.30 1.72
CA SER A 79 -2.88 5.07 3.08
C SER A 79 -1.72 4.83 4.06
N THR A 80 -0.72 4.05 3.67
CA THR A 80 0.48 3.81 4.47
C THR A 80 1.24 5.12 4.76
N LEU A 81 1.42 5.99 3.75
CA LEU A 81 2.04 7.29 3.94
C LEU A 81 1.25 8.15 4.95
N LYS A 82 -0.07 8.22 4.80
CA LYS A 82 -0.96 8.97 5.69
C LYS A 82 -0.92 8.46 7.13
N GLU A 83 -0.94 7.14 7.34
CA GLU A 83 -0.85 6.51 8.67
C GLU A 83 0.45 6.87 9.39
N HIS A 84 1.55 7.02 8.64
CA HIS A 84 2.84 7.46 9.16
C HIS A 84 3.03 8.98 9.17
N LYS A 85 1.94 9.76 8.99
CA LYS A 85 1.93 11.23 9.02
C LYS A 85 2.80 11.90 7.96
N ILE A 86 3.07 11.23 6.85
CA ILE A 86 3.73 11.81 5.69
C ILE A 86 2.69 12.62 4.92
N ASN A 87 2.94 13.92 4.76
CA ASN A 87 1.99 14.84 4.15
C ASN A 87 2.08 14.78 2.62
N VAL A 88 1.14 14.08 1.99
CA VAL A 88 1.02 13.96 0.53
C VAL A 88 0.07 15.04 0.02
N MET A 89 0.58 15.95 -0.81
CA MET A 89 -0.20 17.04 -1.42
C MET A 89 -0.92 16.60 -2.68
N GLU A 90 -0.26 15.78 -3.49
CA GLU A 90 -0.78 15.24 -4.75
C GLU A 90 -0.13 13.89 -5.02
N ASP A 91 -0.78 13.08 -5.83
CA ASP A 91 -0.29 11.78 -6.22
C ASP A 91 -0.49 11.46 -7.70
N LEU A 92 0.26 10.48 -8.18
CA LEU A 92 0.17 9.97 -9.55
C LEU A 92 0.30 8.45 -9.58
N GLU A 93 -0.76 7.80 -10.06
CA GLU A 93 -0.80 6.35 -10.23
C GLU A 93 -0.36 5.94 -11.64
N PHE A 94 0.57 5.00 -11.73
CA PHE A 94 0.98 4.34 -12.96
C PHE A 94 0.47 2.90 -12.98
N PRO A 95 0.36 2.28 -14.17
CA PRO A 95 0.06 0.85 -14.27
C PRO A 95 1.05 0.00 -13.48
N ASP A 96 0.61 -1.16 -12.97
CA ASP A 96 1.51 -2.08 -12.27
C ASP A 96 2.68 -2.51 -13.18
N HIS A 97 3.87 -2.57 -12.60
CA HIS A 97 5.11 -2.87 -13.31
C HIS A 97 5.52 -1.84 -14.38
N TYR A 98 5.08 -0.59 -14.24
CA TYR A 98 5.42 0.48 -15.19
C TYR A 98 6.94 0.70 -15.31
N GLU A 99 7.42 0.86 -16.55
CA GLU A 99 8.81 1.25 -16.87
C GLU A 99 8.87 2.76 -17.06
N TYR A 100 9.47 3.45 -16.09
CA TYR A 100 9.53 4.91 -16.09
C TYR A 100 10.50 5.43 -17.14
N THR A 101 10.03 6.28 -18.04
CA THR A 101 10.88 7.01 -18.97
C THR A 101 11.43 8.28 -18.31
N ASN A 102 12.55 8.81 -18.83
CA ASN A 102 13.07 10.10 -18.36
C ASN A 102 12.03 11.22 -18.47
N LYS A 103 11.19 11.20 -19.51
CA LYS A 103 10.09 12.16 -19.68
C LYS A 103 9.04 12.08 -18.58
N ASP A 104 8.73 10.88 -18.09
CA ASP A 104 7.78 10.70 -17.00
C ASP A 104 8.37 11.26 -15.70
N LEU A 105 9.63 10.95 -15.43
CA LEU A 105 10.33 11.42 -14.24
C LEU A 105 10.51 12.94 -14.23
N ASP A 106 10.87 13.54 -15.37
CA ASP A 106 10.95 15.00 -15.55
C ASP A 106 9.60 15.67 -15.27
N LYS A 107 8.50 15.07 -15.74
CA LYS A 107 7.13 15.56 -15.46
C LYS A 107 6.83 15.46 -13.97
N ILE A 108 7.08 14.33 -13.32
CA ILE A 108 6.87 14.13 -11.87
C ILE A 108 7.62 15.20 -11.09
N ILE A 109 8.91 15.43 -11.37
CA ILE A 109 9.73 16.44 -10.71
C ILE A 109 9.20 17.86 -10.98
N THR A 110 8.77 18.13 -12.21
CA THR A 110 8.19 19.44 -12.58
C THR A 110 6.87 19.66 -11.82
N PHE A 111 6.02 18.66 -11.71
CA PHE A 111 4.78 18.75 -10.94
C PHE A 111 5.06 18.90 -9.44
N SER A 112 5.97 18.16 -8.86
CA SER A 112 6.30 18.29 -7.44
C SER A 112 6.75 19.70 -7.08
N LYS A 113 7.54 20.36 -7.94
CA LYS A 113 7.97 21.75 -7.77
C LYS A 113 6.80 22.75 -7.76
N LYS A 114 5.74 22.50 -8.54
CA LYS A 114 4.52 23.36 -8.52
C LYS A 114 3.81 23.33 -7.18
N PHE A 115 3.86 22.21 -6.47
CA PHE A 115 3.25 22.04 -5.16
C PHE A 115 4.24 22.30 -4.01
N ASN A 116 5.44 22.80 -4.30
CA ASN A 116 6.53 22.95 -3.32
C ASN A 116 6.72 21.67 -2.51
N SER A 117 6.76 20.53 -3.20
CA SER A 117 6.81 19.19 -2.64
C SER A 117 8.06 18.43 -3.07
N LYS A 118 8.56 17.58 -2.20
CA LYS A 118 9.55 16.55 -2.55
C LYS A 118 8.86 15.37 -3.20
N VAL A 119 9.61 14.62 -4.01
CA VAL A 119 9.05 13.42 -4.66
C VAL A 119 9.26 12.19 -3.77
N ILE A 120 8.22 11.37 -3.61
CA ILE A 120 8.27 10.13 -2.84
C ILE A 120 7.61 8.98 -3.60
N THR A 121 8.21 7.80 -3.53
CA THR A 121 7.70 6.59 -4.18
C THR A 121 7.92 5.34 -3.33
N THR A 122 7.56 4.17 -3.83
CA THR A 122 7.86 2.88 -3.19
C THR A 122 9.31 2.45 -3.46
N GLU A 123 9.91 1.63 -2.58
CA GLU A 123 11.23 1.03 -2.84
C GLU A 123 11.24 0.25 -4.16
N LYS A 124 10.16 -0.48 -4.47
CA LYS A 124 10.03 -1.26 -5.71
C LYS A 124 10.11 -0.40 -6.96
N ASP A 125 9.43 0.74 -6.96
CA ASP A 125 9.47 1.68 -8.09
C ASP A 125 10.80 2.41 -8.15
N TYR A 126 11.33 2.85 -7.00
CA TYR A 126 12.63 3.49 -6.91
C TYR A 126 13.78 2.65 -7.52
N LEU A 127 13.76 1.33 -7.31
CA LEU A 127 14.77 0.42 -7.87
C LEU A 127 14.72 0.33 -9.40
N ARG A 128 13.57 0.63 -10.02
CA ARG A 128 13.38 0.62 -11.49
C ARG A 128 13.77 1.93 -12.15
N ILE A 129 14.03 2.99 -11.40
CA ILE A 129 14.41 4.30 -11.93
C ILE A 129 15.90 4.32 -12.24
N ASP A 130 16.28 5.01 -13.33
CA ASP A 130 17.68 5.22 -13.70
C ASP A 130 18.42 6.09 -12.67
N ASN A 131 19.73 5.80 -12.48
CA ASN A 131 20.55 6.35 -11.41
C ASN A 131 20.72 7.89 -11.43
N GLN A 132 20.54 8.55 -12.56
CA GLN A 132 20.78 10.00 -12.68
C GLN A 132 19.75 10.85 -11.93
N ILE A 133 18.48 10.41 -11.89
CA ILE A 133 17.36 11.17 -11.33
C ILE A 133 17.04 10.75 -9.88
N LYS A 134 17.54 9.60 -9.45
CA LYS A 134 17.29 9.05 -8.09
C LYS A 134 17.56 10.04 -6.95
N LYS A 135 18.50 10.96 -7.13
CA LYS A 135 18.89 11.94 -6.11
C LYS A 135 17.76 12.92 -5.73
N GLU A 136 16.78 13.12 -6.63
CA GLU A 136 15.64 14.00 -6.40
C GLU A 136 14.42 13.25 -5.87
N ILE A 137 14.50 11.91 -5.73
CA ILE A 137 13.37 11.04 -5.38
C ILE A 137 13.69 10.34 -4.07
N GLN A 138 12.81 10.48 -3.10
CA GLN A 138 12.81 9.67 -1.88
C GLN A 138 11.95 8.42 -2.06
N PHE A 139 12.21 7.40 -1.26
CA PHE A 139 11.38 6.20 -1.27
C PHE A 139 11.06 5.73 0.14
N VAL A 140 9.96 5.03 0.27
CA VAL A 140 9.61 4.31 1.48
C VAL A 140 9.92 2.83 1.30
N LYS A 141 10.63 2.27 2.27
CA LYS A 141 10.81 0.85 2.45
C LYS A 141 9.77 0.38 3.46
N SER A 142 8.89 -0.52 3.03
CA SER A 142 7.82 -1.03 3.88
C SER A 142 7.83 -2.55 3.97
N GLU A 143 7.42 -3.06 5.12
CA GLU A 143 7.15 -4.47 5.33
C GLU A 143 5.71 -4.67 5.82
N LEU A 144 5.16 -5.82 5.53
CA LEU A 144 3.85 -6.24 6.05
C LEU A 144 4.07 -6.91 7.41
N ILE A 145 3.51 -6.32 8.45
CA ILE A 145 3.48 -6.90 9.79
C ILE A 145 2.10 -7.48 10.08
N ILE A 146 2.03 -8.56 10.84
CA ILE A 146 0.78 -9.17 11.28
C ILE A 146 0.47 -8.66 12.68
N ILE A 147 -0.70 -8.05 12.85
CA ILE A 147 -1.18 -7.69 14.19
C ILE A 147 -1.55 -8.99 14.91
N ASP A 148 -1.09 -9.16 16.16
CA ASP A 148 -1.21 -10.41 16.93
C ASP A 148 -0.50 -11.63 16.26
N GLU A 149 0.72 -11.45 15.76
CA GLU A 149 1.50 -12.46 15.06
C GLU A 149 1.60 -13.78 15.82
N GLU A 150 1.83 -13.77 17.14
CA GLU A 150 1.89 -14.97 17.96
C GLU A 150 0.62 -15.80 17.90
N LYS A 151 -0.56 -15.15 17.93
CA LYS A 151 -1.84 -15.85 17.79
C LYS A 151 -2.02 -16.43 16.40
N PHE A 152 -1.56 -15.69 15.36
CA PHE A 152 -1.61 -16.16 13.98
C PHE A 152 -0.75 -17.42 13.82
N ILE A 153 0.49 -17.40 14.30
CA ILE A 153 1.41 -18.54 14.22
C ILE A 153 0.83 -19.77 14.95
N ASN A 154 0.33 -19.58 16.17
CA ASN A 154 -0.27 -20.68 16.95
C ASN A 154 -1.55 -21.27 16.32
N GLN A 155 -2.19 -20.57 15.38
CA GLN A 155 -3.37 -21.06 14.68
C GLN A 155 -3.03 -21.93 13.49
N ILE A 156 -1.84 -21.71 12.85
CA ILE A 156 -1.46 -22.39 11.61
C ILE A 156 -0.42 -23.51 11.80
N ILE A 157 0.20 -23.59 12.99
CA ILE A 157 1.10 -24.68 13.39
C ILE A 157 0.32 -25.69 14.25
#